data_ce37cc0d4b536dcaece74707a62b144b
#
_entry.id   ce37cc0d4b536dcaece74707a62b144b
#
_cell.length_a   1.000
_cell.length_b   1.000
_cell.length_c   1.000
_cell.angle_alpha   90.00
_cell.angle_beta   90.00
_cell.angle_gamma   90.00
#
_symmetry.space_group_name_H-M   'P 1'
#
loop_
_entity.id
_entity.type
_entity.pdbx_description
1 polymer ?
#
loop_
_entity_poly.entity_id
_entity_poly.type
_entity_poly.pdbx_seq_one_letter_code
_entity_poly.pdbx_strand_id
1 'polypeptide(L)'
;MIIRQKVYLMQLLCLLIFSPVLHAQDIVVREIPSLDKLPVNAIHRIFQDSDGYMWYGTFNGLCRNDGYNIRVFRSDLYHPGLLSDNYITYISEDHDKKIWFGTMKGGYILDKATCRITPMDLQECSDKNVFTINVTRDGSIWVSMHGVLFRFKADGTLIKRYKTEYNHSPEFVYIVYEDKNGDL
;
A
#
# COMPACT_ATOMS: atom_id res chain seq x y z
N MET A 1 -20.51 -51.84 -39.87
CA MET A 1 -19.21 -51.18 -39.71
C MET A 1 -19.26 -49.69 -40.12
N ILE A 2 -19.87 -49.35 -41.23
CA ILE A 2 -19.93 -47.96 -41.78
C ILE A 2 -20.72 -46.97 -40.90
N ILE A 3 -21.78 -47.38 -40.24
CA ILE A 3 -22.61 -46.50 -39.41
C ILE A 3 -21.84 -46.03 -38.12
N ARG A 4 -21.09 -46.90 -37.49
CA ARG A 4 -20.25 -46.57 -36.34
C ARG A 4 -19.16 -45.55 -36.67
N GLN A 5 -18.52 -45.69 -37.83
CA GLN A 5 -17.52 -44.75 -38.30
C GLN A 5 -18.10 -43.33 -38.52
N LYS A 6 -19.30 -43.24 -39.08
CA LYS A 6 -19.97 -41.92 -39.28
C LYS A 6 -20.34 -41.25 -37.98
N VAL A 7 -20.74 -42.02 -36.95
CA VAL A 7 -21.07 -41.48 -35.62
C VAL A 7 -19.82 -40.94 -34.93
N TYR A 8 -18.68 -41.64 -35.00
CA TYR A 8 -17.41 -41.14 -34.43
C TYR A 8 -16.89 -39.90 -35.17
N LEU A 9 -17.05 -39.83 -36.48
CA LEU A 9 -16.67 -38.66 -37.29
C LEU A 9 -17.53 -37.43 -36.89
N MET A 10 -18.81 -37.62 -36.68
CA MET A 10 -19.74 -36.58 -36.28
C MET A 10 -19.48 -36.08 -34.84
N GLN A 11 -19.12 -36.99 -33.91
CA GLN A 11 -18.70 -36.64 -32.56
C GLN A 11 -17.37 -35.88 -32.55
N LEU A 12 -16.41 -36.28 -33.38
CA LEU A 12 -15.14 -35.57 -33.52
C LEU A 12 -15.33 -34.15 -34.11
N LEU A 13 -16.23 -34.02 -35.09
CA LEU A 13 -16.58 -32.73 -35.68
C LEU A 13 -17.28 -31.80 -34.67
N CYS A 14 -18.18 -32.32 -33.85
CA CYS A 14 -18.81 -31.56 -32.78
C CYS A 14 -17.81 -31.09 -31.70
N LEU A 15 -16.84 -31.92 -31.35
CA LEU A 15 -15.75 -31.57 -30.44
C LEU A 15 -14.87 -30.44 -30.96
N LEU A 16 -14.62 -30.39 -32.25
CA LEU A 16 -13.86 -29.34 -32.94
C LEU A 16 -14.64 -28.02 -33.03
N ILE A 17 -15.97 -28.07 -33.17
CA ILE A 17 -16.81 -26.88 -33.28
C ILE A 17 -17.07 -26.25 -31.88
N PHE A 18 -17.09 -27.07 -30.83
CA PHE A 18 -17.29 -26.62 -29.44
C PHE A 18 -15.98 -26.41 -28.68
N SER A 19 -14.81 -26.45 -29.34
CA SER A 19 -13.57 -26.04 -28.65
C SER A 19 -13.67 -24.55 -28.30
N PRO A 20 -13.62 -24.16 -26.99
CA PRO A 20 -13.59 -22.75 -26.63
C PRO A 20 -12.36 -22.13 -27.28
N VAL A 21 -12.57 -21.12 -28.09
CA VAL A 21 -11.47 -20.31 -28.61
C VAL A 21 -10.86 -19.61 -27.40
N LEU A 22 -9.76 -20.14 -26.92
CA LEU A 22 -8.95 -19.50 -25.89
C LEU A 22 -8.43 -18.17 -26.45
N HIS A 23 -9.15 -17.09 -26.18
CA HIS A 23 -8.63 -15.77 -26.44
C HIS A 23 -7.56 -15.49 -25.38
N ALA A 24 -6.31 -15.57 -25.75
CA ALA A 24 -5.25 -14.99 -24.95
C ALA A 24 -5.47 -13.46 -24.97
N GLN A 25 -5.72 -12.87 -23.81
CA GLN A 25 -5.74 -11.42 -23.70
C GLN A 25 -4.30 -10.93 -23.82
N ASP A 26 -4.03 -10.14 -24.83
CA ASP A 26 -2.75 -9.45 -24.96
C ASP A 26 -2.60 -8.49 -23.78
N ILE A 27 -1.60 -8.73 -22.94
CA ILE A 27 -1.23 -7.81 -21.85
C ILE A 27 -0.50 -6.65 -22.52
N VAL A 28 -1.20 -5.52 -22.64
CA VAL A 28 -0.59 -4.27 -23.12
C VAL A 28 0.12 -3.59 -21.95
N VAL A 29 1.45 -3.67 -21.94
CA VAL A 29 2.28 -2.90 -20.99
C VAL A 29 2.46 -1.52 -21.58
N ARG A 30 2.09 -0.49 -20.80
CA ARG A 30 2.31 0.92 -21.17
C ARG A 30 3.25 1.54 -20.15
N GLU A 31 4.17 2.36 -20.64
CA GLU A 31 5.00 3.19 -19.81
C GLU A 31 4.15 4.29 -19.16
N ILE A 32 4.33 4.51 -17.85
CA ILE A 32 3.65 5.59 -17.13
C ILE A 32 4.44 6.86 -17.38
N PRO A 33 3.84 7.91 -17.98
CA PRO A 33 4.51 9.18 -18.16
C PRO A 33 5.06 9.73 -16.82
N SER A 34 6.16 10.44 -16.85
CA SER A 34 6.79 11.09 -15.69
C SER A 34 7.49 10.20 -14.67
N LEU A 35 7.53 8.87 -14.80
CA LEU A 35 8.30 8.01 -13.88
C LEU A 35 9.81 8.28 -13.94
N ASP A 36 10.31 8.80 -15.04
CA ASP A 36 11.69 9.30 -15.22
C ASP A 36 12.04 10.45 -14.25
N LYS A 37 11.04 11.15 -13.70
CA LYS A 37 11.20 12.23 -12.70
C LYS A 37 11.26 11.71 -11.25
N LEU A 38 11.17 10.41 -11.02
CA LEU A 38 11.33 9.85 -9.68
C LEU A 38 12.76 10.05 -9.17
N PRO A 39 12.95 10.31 -7.87
CA PRO A 39 14.29 10.52 -7.29
C PRO A 39 15.17 9.26 -7.32
N VAL A 40 14.55 8.09 -7.52
CA VAL A 40 15.20 6.79 -7.66
C VAL A 40 14.31 5.85 -8.47
N ASN A 41 14.91 4.89 -9.16
CA ASN A 41 14.18 3.92 -10.01
C ASN A 41 13.56 2.75 -9.24
N ALA A 42 13.76 2.67 -7.92
CA ALA A 42 13.24 1.59 -7.10
C ALA A 42 12.00 2.05 -6.32
N ILE A 43 10.86 1.46 -6.65
CA ILE A 43 9.57 1.68 -5.99
C ILE A 43 9.25 0.43 -5.14
N HIS A 44 8.97 0.62 -3.86
CA HIS A 44 8.56 -0.50 -3.00
C HIS A 44 7.08 -0.52 -2.70
N ARG A 45 6.44 0.67 -2.72
CA ARG A 45 5.01 0.82 -2.44
C ARG A 45 4.37 1.64 -3.52
N ILE A 46 3.18 1.19 -3.95
CA ILE A 46 2.33 1.91 -4.88
C ILE A 46 0.97 1.98 -4.22
N PHE A 47 0.39 3.17 -4.21
CA PHE A 47 -0.93 3.41 -3.65
C PHE A 47 -1.66 4.44 -4.51
N GLN A 48 -2.93 4.20 -4.82
CA GLN A 48 -3.79 5.20 -5.46
C GLN A 48 -4.76 5.74 -4.42
N ASP A 49 -4.76 7.05 -4.26
CA ASP A 49 -5.68 7.70 -3.34
C ASP A 49 -7.09 7.91 -3.95
N SER A 50 -8.05 8.32 -3.11
CA SER A 50 -9.44 8.52 -3.51
C SER A 50 -9.64 9.68 -4.49
N ASP A 51 -8.66 10.58 -4.64
CA ASP A 51 -8.68 11.67 -5.62
C ASP A 51 -8.01 11.26 -6.96
N GLY A 52 -7.49 10.01 -7.04
CA GLY A 52 -6.88 9.43 -8.24
C GLY A 52 -5.38 9.68 -8.37
N TYR A 53 -4.73 10.37 -7.43
CA TYR A 53 -3.28 10.52 -7.42
C TYR A 53 -2.59 9.19 -7.15
N MET A 54 -1.48 8.96 -7.86
CA MET A 54 -0.62 7.81 -7.60
C MET A 54 0.50 8.21 -6.63
N TRP A 55 0.63 7.42 -5.56
CA TRP A 55 1.67 7.60 -4.56
C TRP A 55 2.69 6.48 -4.68
N TYR A 56 3.96 6.84 -4.66
CA TYR A 56 5.08 5.91 -4.73
C TYR A 56 5.95 6.05 -3.48
N GLY A 57 6.10 4.97 -2.75
CA GLY A 57 7.08 4.85 -1.68
C GLY A 57 8.41 4.39 -2.23
N THR A 58 9.43 5.19 -2.03
CA THR A 58 10.79 4.91 -2.53
C THR A 58 11.81 4.89 -1.40
N PHE A 59 13.06 4.54 -1.70
CA PHE A 59 14.19 4.69 -0.76
C PHE A 59 14.58 6.16 -0.51
N ASN A 60 14.07 7.09 -1.31
CA ASN A 60 14.45 8.49 -1.24
C ASN A 60 13.23 9.43 -1.22
N GLY A 61 12.23 9.06 -0.45
CA GLY A 61 11.06 9.87 -0.17
C GLY A 61 9.74 9.30 -0.68
N LEU A 62 8.66 9.95 -0.26
CA LEU A 62 7.30 9.74 -0.72
C LEU A 62 7.06 10.60 -1.96
N CYS A 63 6.58 10.00 -3.03
CA CYS A 63 6.32 10.70 -4.29
C CYS A 63 4.83 10.69 -4.62
N ARG A 64 4.25 11.83 -5.00
CA ARG A 64 2.89 11.96 -5.53
C ARG A 64 2.95 12.28 -7.01
N ASN A 65 2.26 11.49 -7.82
CA ASN A 65 2.11 11.70 -9.26
C ASN A 65 0.66 12.10 -9.59
N ASP A 66 0.49 13.23 -10.28
CA ASP A 66 -0.79 13.74 -10.76
C ASP A 66 -1.07 13.39 -12.25
N GLY A 67 -0.25 12.50 -12.82
CA GLY A 67 -0.28 12.12 -14.23
C GLY A 67 0.66 12.95 -15.12
N TYR A 68 1.10 14.12 -14.67
CA TYR A 68 1.98 15.02 -15.41
C TYR A 68 3.29 15.32 -14.67
N ASN A 69 3.18 15.50 -13.35
CA ASN A 69 4.27 15.90 -12.49
C ASN A 69 4.42 14.96 -11.30
N ILE A 70 5.65 14.86 -10.81
CA ILE A 70 5.96 14.17 -9.55
C ILE A 70 6.37 15.21 -8.52
N ARG A 71 5.67 15.21 -7.38
CA ARG A 71 6.05 15.93 -6.19
C ARG A 71 6.70 14.98 -5.19
N VAL A 72 7.89 15.35 -4.71
CA VAL A 72 8.67 14.52 -3.78
C VAL A 72 8.64 15.15 -2.39
N PHE A 73 8.34 14.33 -1.39
CA PHE A 73 8.40 14.67 0.05
C PHE A 73 9.53 13.87 0.68
N ARG A 74 10.59 14.56 1.08
CA ARG A 74 11.78 13.97 1.69
C ARG A 74 12.54 14.98 2.53
N SER A 75 13.35 14.49 3.48
CA SER A 75 14.39 15.31 4.08
C SER A 75 15.56 15.48 3.13
N ASP A 76 15.94 16.71 2.88
CA ASP A 76 17.12 17.09 2.07
C ASP A 76 17.71 18.39 2.59
N LEU A 77 18.64 18.99 1.85
CA LEU A 77 19.28 20.25 2.23
C LEU A 77 18.31 21.44 2.32
N TYR A 78 17.21 21.40 1.56
CA TYR A 78 16.19 22.47 1.53
C TYR A 78 15.09 22.25 2.57
N HIS A 79 14.87 20.99 2.96
CA HIS A 79 13.86 20.60 3.95
C HIS A 79 14.48 19.68 5.00
N PRO A 80 15.45 20.16 5.78
CA PRO A 80 16.13 19.35 6.77
C PRO A 80 15.16 18.95 7.88
N GLY A 81 15.12 17.66 8.20
CA GLY A 81 14.26 17.12 9.27
C GLY A 81 12.78 17.02 8.93
N LEU A 82 12.37 17.17 7.67
CA LEU A 82 10.98 16.95 7.25
C LEU A 82 10.53 15.52 7.58
N LEU A 83 11.38 14.54 7.32
CA LEU A 83 11.22 13.14 7.72
C LEU A 83 12.44 12.70 8.52
N SER A 84 12.27 11.77 9.47
CA SER A 84 13.41 11.17 10.19
C SER A 84 14.16 10.13 9.36
N ASP A 85 13.51 9.63 8.30
CA ASP A 85 14.10 8.73 7.31
C ASP A 85 13.35 8.84 5.99
N ASN A 86 14.08 8.73 4.86
CA ASN A 86 13.49 8.86 3.52
C ASN A 86 13.02 7.53 2.94
N TYR A 87 13.32 6.41 3.59
CA TYR A 87 12.86 5.09 3.14
C TYR A 87 11.40 4.90 3.52
N ILE A 88 10.50 4.95 2.53
CA ILE A 88 9.06 4.78 2.75
C ILE A 88 8.71 3.30 2.80
N THR A 89 8.14 2.86 3.92
CA THR A 89 7.80 1.46 4.17
C THR A 89 6.33 1.13 3.91
N TYR A 90 5.43 2.10 4.11
CA TYR A 90 3.99 1.91 3.93
C TYR A 90 3.29 3.21 3.54
N ILE A 91 2.13 3.09 2.86
CA ILE A 91 1.27 4.22 2.46
C ILE A 91 -0.19 3.77 2.59
N SER A 92 -1.03 4.62 3.17
CA SER A 92 -2.48 4.43 3.27
C SER A 92 -3.19 5.78 3.26
N GLU A 93 -4.48 5.81 2.96
CA GLU A 93 -5.34 7.00 3.05
C GLU A 93 -6.43 6.77 4.10
N ASP A 94 -6.70 7.77 4.93
CA ASP A 94 -7.81 7.74 5.86
C ASP A 94 -9.12 8.28 5.26
N HIS A 95 -10.22 8.21 6.02
CA HIS A 95 -11.53 8.70 5.59
C HIS A 95 -11.59 10.23 5.43
N ASP A 96 -10.67 10.97 6.06
CA ASP A 96 -10.50 12.42 5.91
C ASP A 96 -9.58 12.79 4.74
N LYS A 97 -9.21 11.79 3.90
CA LYS A 97 -8.33 11.94 2.73
C LYS A 97 -6.90 12.36 3.08
N LYS A 98 -6.43 12.17 4.28
CA LYS A 98 -5.03 12.36 4.65
C LYS A 98 -4.24 11.11 4.31
N ILE A 99 -2.99 11.30 3.90
CA ILE A 99 -2.07 10.19 3.64
C ILE A 99 -1.27 9.88 4.90
N TRP A 100 -1.42 8.66 5.38
CA TRP A 100 -0.64 8.09 6.45
C TRP A 100 0.49 7.27 5.86
N PHE A 101 1.71 7.53 6.24
CA PHE A 101 2.85 6.80 5.68
C PHE A 101 3.90 6.49 6.73
N GLY A 102 4.54 5.35 6.55
CA GLY A 102 5.61 4.86 7.41
C GLY A 102 6.97 5.03 6.77
N THR A 103 7.99 5.14 7.62
CA THR A 103 9.41 5.08 7.27
C THR A 103 10.11 4.07 8.16
N MET A 104 11.40 3.81 7.90
CA MET A 104 12.26 2.99 8.78
C MET A 104 12.46 3.61 10.17
N LYS A 105 12.19 4.91 10.36
CA LYS A 105 12.43 5.63 11.62
C LYS A 105 11.27 6.46 12.11
N GLY A 106 10.04 6.16 11.69
CA GLY A 106 8.86 6.87 12.13
C GLY A 106 7.69 6.79 11.18
N GLY A 107 6.55 7.29 11.63
CA GLY A 107 5.34 7.43 10.84
C GLY A 107 4.88 8.88 10.77
N TYR A 108 4.15 9.21 9.73
CA TYR A 108 3.75 10.56 9.39
C TYR A 108 2.34 10.61 8.82
N ILE A 109 1.70 11.76 9.00
CA ILE A 109 0.40 12.10 8.45
C ILE A 109 0.61 13.31 7.51
N LEU A 110 0.23 13.18 6.25
CA LEU A 110 0.29 14.24 5.27
C LEU A 110 -1.12 14.72 4.93
N ASP A 111 -1.38 16.00 5.16
CA ASP A 111 -2.56 16.68 4.68
C ASP A 111 -2.35 17.04 3.19
N LYS A 112 -3.18 16.46 2.32
CA LYS A 112 -3.02 16.63 0.86
C LYS A 112 -3.28 18.06 0.39
N ALA A 113 -4.18 18.79 1.06
CA ALA A 113 -4.58 20.15 0.67
C ALA A 113 -3.48 21.17 0.99
N THR A 114 -2.89 21.07 2.18
CA THR A 114 -1.87 21.99 2.66
C THR A 114 -0.45 21.51 2.40
N CYS A 115 -0.28 20.20 2.08
CA CYS A 115 0.99 19.50 1.99
C CYS A 115 1.80 19.53 3.31
N ARG A 116 1.12 19.75 4.43
CA ARG A 116 1.72 19.71 5.76
C ARG A 116 1.92 18.27 6.19
N ILE A 117 3.12 17.97 6.67
CA ILE A 117 3.47 16.68 7.25
C ILE A 117 3.58 16.84 8.76
N THR A 118 2.93 15.93 9.50
CA THR A 118 2.95 15.88 10.96
C THR A 118 3.44 14.49 11.39
N PRO A 119 4.42 14.37 12.29
CA PRO A 119 4.85 13.07 12.80
C PRO A 119 3.74 12.43 13.66
N MET A 120 3.64 11.11 13.59
CA MET A 120 2.82 10.31 14.52
C MET A 120 3.49 10.26 15.90
N ASP A 121 2.69 10.23 16.96
CA ASP A 121 3.18 9.98 18.30
C ASP A 121 3.46 8.48 18.49
N LEU A 122 4.70 8.09 18.24
CA LEU A 122 5.21 6.72 18.37
C LEU A 122 6.25 6.64 19.50
N GLN A 123 6.00 7.35 20.61
CA GLN A 123 6.90 7.37 21.76
C GLN A 123 7.08 5.98 22.36
N GLU A 124 8.21 5.79 23.04
CA GLU A 124 8.61 4.57 23.75
C GLU A 124 8.90 3.33 22.87
N CYS A 125 9.00 3.45 21.56
CA CYS A 125 9.49 2.38 20.70
C CYS A 125 10.98 2.57 20.41
N SER A 126 11.79 1.56 20.73
CA SER A 126 13.22 1.54 20.39
C SER A 126 13.45 1.39 18.89
N ASP A 127 12.64 0.54 18.24
CA ASP A 127 12.57 0.38 16.79
C ASP A 127 11.35 1.12 16.28
N LYS A 128 11.56 2.15 15.47
CA LYS A 128 10.51 3.00 14.90
C LYS A 128 10.13 2.63 13.47
N ASN A 129 10.55 1.46 12.99
CA ASN A 129 10.18 0.97 11.68
C ASN A 129 8.68 0.65 11.63
N VAL A 130 7.96 1.34 10.77
CA VAL A 130 6.52 1.12 10.53
C VAL A 130 6.36 0.03 9.48
N PHE A 131 5.74 -1.10 9.84
CA PHE A 131 5.52 -2.23 8.94
C PHE A 131 4.24 -2.11 8.13
N THR A 132 3.14 -1.71 8.79
CA THR A 132 1.84 -1.55 8.14
C THR A 132 1.03 -0.43 8.77
N ILE A 133 0.15 0.15 7.95
CA ILE A 133 -0.86 1.13 8.38
C ILE A 133 -2.18 0.68 7.76
N ASN A 134 -3.16 0.34 8.59
CA ASN A 134 -4.49 -0.06 8.14
C ASN A 134 -5.55 0.91 8.66
N VAL A 135 -6.46 1.32 7.78
CA VAL A 135 -7.61 2.16 8.12
C VAL A 135 -8.84 1.27 8.17
N THR A 136 -9.49 1.22 9.34
CA THR A 136 -10.69 0.41 9.56
C THR A 136 -11.96 1.20 9.24
N ARG A 137 -13.09 0.50 9.06
CA ARG A 137 -14.39 1.10 8.70
C ARG A 137 -14.89 2.11 9.72
N ASP A 138 -14.52 1.93 11.00
CA ASP A 138 -14.84 2.88 12.06
C ASP A 138 -13.96 4.15 12.02
N GLY A 139 -13.06 4.26 11.04
CA GLY A 139 -12.13 5.37 10.88
C GLY A 139 -10.91 5.31 11.82
N SER A 140 -10.73 4.22 12.56
CA SER A 140 -9.49 4.03 13.34
C SER A 140 -8.32 3.70 12.43
N ILE A 141 -7.14 4.19 12.79
CA ILE A 141 -5.91 3.90 12.08
C ILE A 141 -5.03 3.00 12.95
N TRP A 142 -4.70 1.84 12.41
CA TRP A 142 -3.87 0.86 13.07
C TRP A 142 -2.47 0.87 12.47
N VAL A 143 -1.47 1.09 13.31
CA VAL A 143 -0.06 1.19 12.90
C VAL A 143 0.73 0.10 13.61
N SER A 144 1.35 -0.78 12.83
CA SER A 144 2.16 -1.87 13.34
C SER A 144 3.64 -1.55 13.27
N MET A 145 4.32 -1.86 14.36
CA MET A 145 5.76 -1.76 14.55
C MET A 145 6.27 -3.02 15.26
N HIS A 146 7.59 -3.14 15.42
CA HIS A 146 8.17 -4.27 16.16
C HIS A 146 7.68 -4.32 17.61
N GLY A 147 6.98 -5.38 17.96
CA GLY A 147 6.48 -5.63 19.32
C GLY A 147 5.32 -4.74 19.77
N VAL A 148 4.79 -3.87 18.90
CA VAL A 148 3.73 -2.93 19.29
C VAL A 148 2.76 -2.67 18.15
N LEU A 149 1.48 -2.63 18.48
CA LEU A 149 0.41 -2.18 17.62
C LEU A 149 -0.26 -0.94 18.21
N PHE A 150 -0.33 0.12 17.44
CA PHE A 150 -0.96 1.39 17.84
C PHE A 150 -2.31 1.54 17.18
N ARG A 151 -3.26 2.13 17.91
CA ARG A 151 -4.54 2.57 17.38
C ARG A 151 -4.65 4.09 17.53
N PHE A 152 -4.89 4.79 16.43
CA PHE A 152 -5.09 6.24 16.38
C PHE A 152 -6.50 6.60 15.91
N LYS A 153 -6.93 7.82 16.24
CA LYS A 153 -8.03 8.51 15.57
C LYS A 153 -7.52 9.13 14.26
N ALA A 154 -8.45 9.50 13.35
CA ALA A 154 -8.13 10.20 12.11
C ALA A 154 -7.45 11.58 12.30
N ASP A 155 -7.62 12.20 13.47
CA ASP A 155 -6.94 13.45 13.82
C ASP A 155 -5.47 13.27 14.24
N GLY A 156 -5.00 12.02 14.31
CA GLY A 156 -3.65 11.67 14.76
C GLY A 156 -3.52 11.44 16.27
N THR A 157 -4.61 11.53 17.03
CA THR A 157 -4.60 11.27 18.46
C THR A 157 -4.42 9.79 18.75
N LEU A 158 -3.44 9.41 19.54
CA LEU A 158 -3.24 8.04 20.00
C LEU A 158 -4.39 7.61 20.94
N ILE A 159 -5.10 6.53 20.57
CA ILE A 159 -6.16 5.94 21.39
C ILE A 159 -5.56 4.91 22.36
N LYS A 160 -4.77 3.98 21.81
CA LYS A 160 -4.24 2.86 22.59
C LYS A 160 -3.02 2.25 21.92
N ARG A 161 -2.18 1.65 22.76
CA ARG A 161 -1.02 0.85 22.39
C ARG A 161 -1.21 -0.57 22.89
N TYR A 162 -0.94 -1.53 22.05
CA TYR A 162 -0.98 -2.97 22.36
C TYR A 162 0.41 -3.53 22.21
N LYS A 163 0.92 -4.22 23.23
CA LYS A 163 2.13 -5.02 23.08
C LYS A 163 1.82 -6.29 22.32
N THR A 164 2.66 -6.63 21.36
CA THR A 164 2.58 -7.86 20.57
C THR A 164 3.75 -8.76 20.98
N GLU A 165 3.47 -9.69 21.89
CA GLU A 165 4.49 -10.56 22.49
C GLU A 165 4.02 -12.02 22.41
N TYR A 166 4.92 -12.91 22.04
CA TYR A 166 4.75 -14.35 22.16
C TYR A 166 5.92 -14.92 22.96
N ASN A 167 5.62 -15.67 24.04
CA ASN A 167 6.64 -16.22 24.95
C ASN A 167 7.64 -15.17 25.46
N HIS A 168 7.16 -13.98 25.85
CA HIS A 168 7.96 -12.83 26.33
C HIS A 168 8.95 -12.24 25.30
N SER A 169 8.80 -12.58 24.02
CA SER A 169 9.56 -11.99 22.92
C SER A 169 8.65 -11.06 22.11
N PRO A 170 9.13 -9.88 21.70
CA PRO A 170 8.38 -9.00 20.80
C PRO A 170 8.09 -9.71 19.46
N GLU A 171 6.84 -9.68 19.03
CA GLU A 171 6.41 -10.28 17.77
C GLU A 171 6.18 -9.22 16.69
N PHE A 172 6.49 -9.57 15.45
CA PHE A 172 6.21 -8.73 14.31
C PHE A 172 4.78 -8.93 13.84
N VAL A 173 3.99 -7.85 13.83
CA VAL A 173 2.70 -7.80 13.15
C VAL A 173 2.94 -7.16 11.80
N TYR A 174 3.01 -7.95 10.73
CA TYR A 174 3.27 -7.44 9.38
C TYR A 174 2.03 -6.93 8.68
N ILE A 175 0.85 -7.45 9.05
CA ILE A 175 -0.43 -7.09 8.41
C ILE A 175 -1.49 -7.00 9.50
N VAL A 176 -2.29 -5.94 9.45
CA VAL A 176 -3.54 -5.81 10.18
C VAL A 176 -4.66 -5.80 9.15
N TYR A 177 -5.65 -6.64 9.32
CA TYR A 177 -6.77 -6.76 8.40
C TYR A 177 -8.08 -6.77 9.17
N GLU A 178 -9.05 -5.99 8.70
CA GLU A 178 -10.41 -6.00 9.22
C GLU A 178 -11.28 -6.89 8.33
N ASP A 179 -11.90 -7.91 8.90
CA ASP A 179 -12.79 -8.82 8.19
C ASP A 179 -14.16 -8.17 7.90
N LYS A 180 -15.05 -8.92 7.23
CA LYS A 180 -16.41 -8.43 6.90
C LYS A 180 -17.29 -8.16 8.12
N ASN A 181 -16.98 -8.73 9.29
CA ASN A 181 -17.70 -8.54 10.55
C ASN A 181 -17.14 -7.38 11.39
N GLY A 182 -15.99 -6.81 11.00
CA GLY A 182 -15.29 -5.76 11.74
C GLY A 182 -14.27 -6.30 12.73
N ASP A 183 -13.99 -7.60 12.71
CA ASP A 183 -12.92 -8.19 13.53
C ASP A 183 -11.55 -7.98 12.88
N LEU A 184 -10.51 -7.75 13.71
CA LEU A 184 -9.13 -7.52 13.31
C LEU A 184 -8.27 -8.75 13.53
#